data_c4382b9d27f22c5bfea47ea6166b0dde
#
_entry.id   c4382b9d27f22c5bfea47ea6166b0dde
#
_cell.length_a   1.000
_cell.length_b   1.000
_cell.length_c   1.000
_cell.angle_alpha   90.00
_cell.angle_beta   90.00
_cell.angle_gamma   90.00
#
_symmetry.space_group_name_H-M   'P 1'
#
loop_
_entity.id
_entity.type
_entity.pdbx_description
1 polymer ?
#
loop_
_entity_poly.entity_id
_entity_poly.type
_entity_poly.pdbx_seq_one_letter_code
_entity_poly.pdbx_strand_id
1 'polypeptide(L)'
;MGVVTLALAYYALAAFLSLAGWLIVTDSPVLRSFRRSKGATALLALIAIAWFGWWLMNIPEADLAGLPRIPVVVGFIGFSLLTFVYMPDFLSVRALGVIMLFLARHVLDAGYRQLPFSLLAATLSYGLLILFGFWWACSPPVFGRQCDWVLATEGRRKFFGGLSFLLAVACVVQSFRLT
;
A
#
# COMPACT_ATOMS: atom_id res chain seq x y z
N MET A 1 -22.82 -5.59 -7.75
CA MET A 1 -21.89 -4.83 -6.88
C MET A 1 -20.41 -5.06 -7.24
N GLY A 2 -19.97 -6.25 -7.66
CA GLY A 2 -18.55 -6.56 -7.89
C GLY A 2 -17.83 -5.71 -8.94
N VAL A 3 -18.47 -5.35 -10.05
CA VAL A 3 -17.84 -4.59 -11.15
C VAL A 3 -17.48 -3.16 -10.73
N VAL A 4 -18.37 -2.49 -10.02
CA VAL A 4 -18.11 -1.12 -9.53
C VAL A 4 -16.97 -1.10 -8.50
N THR A 5 -16.89 -2.13 -7.66
CA THR A 5 -15.79 -2.24 -6.68
C THR A 5 -14.45 -2.52 -7.35
N LEU A 6 -14.40 -3.31 -8.42
CA LEU A 6 -13.18 -3.56 -9.18
C LEU A 6 -12.70 -2.31 -9.93
N ALA A 7 -13.61 -1.53 -10.51
CA ALA A 7 -13.26 -0.25 -11.14
C ALA A 7 -12.64 0.72 -10.12
N LEU A 8 -13.22 0.85 -8.93
CA LEU A 8 -12.65 1.65 -7.83
C LEU A 8 -11.27 1.14 -7.39
N ALA A 9 -11.07 -0.17 -7.34
CA ALA A 9 -9.78 -0.76 -7.04
C ALA A 9 -8.71 -0.39 -8.09
N TYR A 10 -9.07 -0.37 -9.37
CA TYR A 10 -8.18 0.10 -10.44
C TYR A 10 -7.85 1.58 -10.31
N TYR A 11 -8.81 2.44 -9.93
CA TYR A 11 -8.51 3.86 -9.67
C TYR A 11 -7.56 4.04 -8.48
N ALA A 12 -7.73 3.25 -7.41
CA ALA A 12 -6.82 3.28 -6.26
C ALA A 12 -5.40 2.84 -6.65
N LEU A 13 -5.26 1.77 -7.45
CA LEU A 13 -3.98 1.34 -8.00
C LEU A 13 -3.35 2.40 -8.89
N ALA A 14 -4.14 3.00 -9.78
CA ALA A 14 -3.67 4.06 -10.68
C ALA A 14 -3.18 5.29 -9.90
N ALA A 15 -3.91 5.70 -8.87
CA ALA A 15 -3.50 6.81 -8.00
C ALA A 15 -2.19 6.51 -7.27
N PHE A 16 -2.07 5.30 -6.69
CA PHE A 16 -0.84 4.85 -6.01
C PHE A 16 0.37 4.84 -6.96
N LEU A 17 0.21 4.23 -8.14
CA LEU A 17 1.27 4.12 -9.15
C LEU A 17 1.65 5.49 -9.73
N SER A 18 0.67 6.37 -9.97
CA SER A 18 0.93 7.74 -10.45
C SER A 18 1.70 8.56 -9.43
N LEU A 19 1.33 8.47 -8.15
CA LEU A 19 2.04 9.14 -7.06
C LEU A 19 3.48 8.62 -6.94
N ALA A 20 3.68 7.31 -6.96
CA ALA A 20 5.00 6.69 -6.91
C ALA A 20 5.85 7.12 -8.13
N GLY A 21 5.28 7.05 -9.33
CA GLY A 21 5.96 7.47 -10.56
C GLY A 21 6.37 8.94 -10.54
N TRP A 22 5.48 9.82 -10.08
CA TRP A 22 5.75 11.25 -9.95
C TRP A 22 6.89 11.52 -8.94
N LEU A 23 6.87 10.91 -7.77
CA LEU A 23 7.92 11.05 -6.77
C LEU A 23 9.28 10.57 -7.28
N ILE A 24 9.31 9.49 -8.07
CA ILE A 24 10.56 8.95 -8.65
C ILE A 24 11.09 9.87 -9.75
N VAL A 25 10.26 10.28 -10.71
CA VAL A 25 10.70 11.12 -11.85
C VAL A 25 11.22 12.47 -11.38
N THR A 26 10.52 13.10 -10.43
CA THR A 26 10.88 14.43 -9.91
C THR A 26 12.05 14.41 -8.94
N ASP A 27 12.64 13.24 -8.63
CA ASP A 27 13.67 13.10 -7.59
C ASP A 27 13.25 13.79 -6.29
N SER A 28 12.02 13.55 -5.88
CA SER A 28 11.41 14.29 -4.79
C SER A 28 12.22 14.16 -3.48
N PRO A 29 12.51 15.27 -2.81
CA PRO A 29 13.18 15.25 -1.49
C PRO A 29 12.35 14.48 -0.45
N VAL A 30 11.03 14.40 -0.66
CA VAL A 30 10.13 13.58 0.18
C VAL A 30 10.56 12.12 0.17
N LEU A 31 10.88 11.55 -1.00
CA LEU A 31 11.30 10.15 -1.13
C LEU A 31 12.64 9.89 -0.42
N ARG A 32 13.59 10.82 -0.53
CA ARG A 32 14.91 10.74 0.13
C ARG A 32 14.81 10.86 1.66
N SER A 33 13.93 11.73 2.14
CA SER A 33 13.73 11.98 3.58
C SER A 33 12.66 11.08 4.20
N PHE A 34 11.94 10.29 3.39
CA PHE A 34 10.75 9.54 3.79
C PHE A 34 10.95 8.72 5.07
N ARG A 35 12.04 7.98 5.15
CA ARG A 35 12.38 7.11 6.30
C ARG A 35 12.58 7.87 7.63
N ARG A 36 12.91 9.17 7.57
CA ARG A 36 13.17 10.03 8.74
C ARG A 36 12.08 11.06 8.98
N SER A 37 11.09 11.14 8.10
CA SER A 37 10.01 12.12 8.19
C SER A 37 9.02 11.75 9.28
N LYS A 38 9.02 12.52 10.38
CA LYS A 38 8.02 12.36 11.47
C LYS A 38 6.59 12.59 10.96
N GLY A 39 6.40 13.54 10.05
CA GLY A 39 5.09 13.81 9.45
C GLY A 39 4.57 12.67 8.61
N ALA A 40 5.41 12.11 7.71
CA ALA A 40 5.04 10.93 6.92
C ALA A 40 4.75 9.71 7.82
N THR A 41 5.57 9.53 8.87
CA THR A 41 5.36 8.47 9.86
C THR A 41 4.00 8.61 10.55
N ALA A 42 3.68 9.79 11.08
CA ALA A 42 2.41 10.02 11.78
C ALA A 42 1.21 9.82 10.84
N LEU A 43 1.27 10.40 9.63
CA LEU A 43 0.19 10.30 8.66
C LEU A 43 -0.07 8.85 8.23
N LEU A 44 0.98 8.13 7.81
CA LEU A 44 0.82 6.76 7.31
C LEU A 44 0.43 5.78 8.42
N ALA A 45 0.97 5.96 9.63
CA ALA A 45 0.59 5.12 10.74
C ALA A 45 -0.86 5.39 11.18
N LEU A 46 -1.31 6.64 11.20
CA LEU A 46 -2.73 6.96 11.45
C LEU A 46 -3.64 6.31 10.40
N ILE A 47 -3.29 6.41 9.11
CA ILE A 47 -4.04 5.76 8.03
C ILE A 47 -4.07 4.23 8.24
N ALA A 48 -2.92 3.61 8.53
CA ALA A 48 -2.84 2.17 8.74
C ALA A 48 -3.66 1.72 9.95
N ILE A 49 -3.56 2.43 11.08
CA ILE A 49 -4.30 2.13 12.31
C ILE A 49 -5.80 2.32 12.10
N ALA A 50 -6.21 3.43 11.47
CA ALA A 50 -7.62 3.71 11.21
C ALA A 50 -8.23 2.68 10.26
N TRP A 51 -7.53 2.35 9.18
CA TRP A 51 -8.00 1.37 8.19
C TRP A 51 -8.11 -0.03 8.80
N PHE A 52 -7.10 -0.47 9.52
CA PHE A 52 -7.13 -1.79 10.16
C PHE A 52 -8.13 -1.85 11.32
N GLY A 53 -8.22 -0.79 12.14
CA GLY A 53 -9.22 -0.68 13.20
C GLY A 53 -10.64 -0.74 12.65
N TRP A 54 -10.91 -0.02 11.56
CA TRP A 54 -12.19 -0.08 10.86
C TRP A 54 -12.48 -1.49 10.34
N TRP A 55 -11.49 -2.15 9.75
CA TRP A 55 -11.62 -3.52 9.28
C TRP A 55 -11.91 -4.49 10.42
N LEU A 56 -11.19 -4.40 11.56
CA LEU A 56 -11.43 -5.22 12.74
C LEU A 56 -12.85 -5.05 13.31
N MET A 57 -13.38 -3.82 13.25
CA MET A 57 -14.75 -3.55 13.70
C MET A 57 -15.82 -4.21 12.80
N ASN A 58 -15.47 -4.50 11.55
CA ASN A 58 -16.39 -5.06 10.56
C ASN A 58 -16.13 -6.54 10.22
N ILE A 59 -15.16 -7.19 10.87
CA ILE A 59 -14.85 -8.59 10.67
C ILE A 59 -16.01 -9.47 11.23
N PRO A 60 -16.39 -10.58 10.58
CA PRO A 60 -17.37 -11.52 11.11
C PRO A 60 -16.92 -12.12 12.46
N GLU A 61 -17.86 -12.37 13.36
CA GLU A 61 -17.53 -12.94 14.69
C GLU A 61 -16.87 -14.31 14.60
N ALA A 62 -17.21 -15.09 13.58
CA ALA A 62 -16.58 -16.38 13.31
C ALA A 62 -15.05 -16.27 13.11
N ASP A 63 -14.57 -15.16 12.52
CA ASP A 63 -13.15 -14.94 12.25
C ASP A 63 -12.39 -14.41 13.49
N LEU A 64 -13.12 -13.99 14.54
CA LEU A 64 -12.53 -13.59 15.83
C LEU A 64 -12.22 -14.78 16.75
N ALA A 65 -12.50 -16.02 16.32
CA ALA A 65 -12.25 -17.23 17.10
C ALA A 65 -12.82 -17.17 18.54
N GLY A 66 -13.98 -16.55 18.71
CA GLY A 66 -14.63 -16.39 20.01
C GLY A 66 -14.04 -15.28 20.90
N LEU A 67 -13.07 -14.51 20.41
CA LEU A 67 -12.54 -13.36 21.15
C LEU A 67 -13.51 -12.19 21.10
N PRO A 68 -13.72 -11.47 22.20
CA PRO A 68 -14.55 -10.27 22.20
C PRO A 68 -13.89 -9.15 21.35
N ARG A 69 -14.66 -8.55 20.45
CA ARG A 69 -14.19 -7.60 19.43
C ARG A 69 -13.50 -6.38 20.04
N ILE A 70 -14.10 -5.76 21.06
CA ILE A 70 -13.60 -4.51 21.65
C ILE A 70 -12.19 -4.67 22.24
N PRO A 71 -11.91 -5.67 23.10
CA PRO A 71 -10.55 -5.92 23.60
C PRO A 71 -9.52 -6.16 22.51
N VAL A 72 -9.89 -6.86 21.42
CA VAL A 72 -8.98 -7.08 20.28
C VAL A 72 -8.62 -5.77 19.58
N VAL A 73 -9.61 -4.91 19.34
CA VAL A 73 -9.38 -3.59 18.72
C VAL A 73 -8.53 -2.69 19.63
N VAL A 74 -8.86 -2.63 20.91
CA VAL A 74 -8.12 -1.83 21.91
C VAL A 74 -6.69 -2.34 22.05
N GLY A 75 -6.50 -3.65 22.13
CA GLY A 75 -5.17 -4.27 22.19
C GLY A 75 -4.33 -3.96 20.95
N PHE A 76 -4.95 -4.03 19.75
CA PHE A 76 -4.27 -3.68 18.51
C PHE A 76 -3.85 -2.21 18.46
N ILE A 77 -4.76 -1.28 18.81
CA ILE A 77 -4.45 0.16 18.86
C ILE A 77 -3.35 0.42 19.88
N GLY A 78 -3.44 -0.14 21.07
CA GLY A 78 -2.43 -0.01 22.11
C GLY A 78 -1.06 -0.53 21.65
N PHE A 79 -0.99 -1.72 21.06
CA PHE A 79 0.25 -2.27 20.52
C PHE A 79 0.82 -1.41 19.40
N SER A 80 -0.03 -0.90 18.49
CA SER A 80 0.40 0.00 17.41
C SER A 80 0.99 1.30 17.96
N LEU A 81 0.39 1.88 19.00
CA LEU A 81 0.91 3.09 19.65
C LEU A 81 2.23 2.82 20.38
N LEU A 82 2.36 1.68 21.06
CA LEU A 82 3.63 1.27 21.67
C LEU A 82 4.75 1.14 20.63
N THR A 83 4.46 0.62 19.45
CA THR A 83 5.45 0.54 18.36
C THR A 83 5.97 1.94 17.96
N PHE A 84 5.11 2.95 18.00
CA PHE A 84 5.50 4.35 17.75
C PHE A 84 6.54 4.88 18.75
N VAL A 85 6.39 4.48 20.02
CA VAL A 85 7.27 4.94 21.10
C VAL A 85 8.60 4.18 21.10
N TYR A 86 8.54 2.86 20.94
CA TYR A 86 9.72 2.00 21.10
C TYR A 86 10.52 1.73 19.82
N MET A 87 9.90 1.89 18.65
CA MET A 87 10.55 1.62 17.36
C MET A 87 10.29 2.75 16.35
N PRO A 88 10.73 3.99 16.64
CA PRO A 88 10.46 5.14 15.77
C PRO A 88 11.19 5.06 14.42
N ASP A 89 12.33 4.33 14.38
CA ASP A 89 13.14 4.23 13.17
C ASP A 89 12.44 3.42 12.09
N PHE A 90 12.38 3.99 10.89
CA PHE A 90 11.75 3.36 9.72
C PHE A 90 10.25 3.06 9.84
N LEU A 91 9.57 3.62 10.82
CA LEU A 91 8.15 3.34 11.03
C LEU A 91 7.29 3.80 9.83
N SER A 92 7.68 4.88 9.15
CA SER A 92 7.04 5.32 7.89
C SER A 92 7.06 4.24 6.82
N VAL A 93 8.20 3.56 6.67
CA VAL A 93 8.37 2.48 5.67
C VAL A 93 7.54 1.25 6.04
N ARG A 94 7.51 0.88 7.32
CA ARG A 94 6.67 -0.23 7.81
C ARG A 94 5.18 0.07 7.61
N ALA A 95 4.75 1.29 7.97
CA ALA A 95 3.37 1.71 7.78
C ALA A 95 2.98 1.74 6.30
N LEU A 96 3.87 2.20 5.42
CA LEU A 96 3.66 2.11 3.97
C LEU A 96 3.50 0.65 3.52
N GLY A 97 4.36 -0.25 3.98
CA GLY A 97 4.28 -1.68 3.69
C GLY A 97 2.93 -2.28 4.10
N VAL A 98 2.47 -1.94 5.31
CA VAL A 98 1.15 -2.38 5.82
C VAL A 98 0.01 -1.83 4.97
N ILE A 99 0.04 -0.55 4.59
CA ILE A 99 -0.98 0.06 3.72
C ILE A 99 -0.99 -0.64 2.35
N MET A 100 0.17 -0.96 1.78
CA MET A 100 0.25 -1.71 0.52
C MET A 100 -0.40 -3.09 0.63
N LEU A 101 -0.20 -3.80 1.74
CA LEU A 101 -0.84 -5.11 2.00
C LEU A 101 -2.36 -4.99 2.11
N PHE A 102 -2.87 -3.95 2.79
CA PHE A 102 -4.30 -3.69 2.84
C PHE A 102 -4.88 -3.31 1.49
N LEU A 103 -4.18 -2.47 0.73
CA LEU A 103 -4.59 -2.13 -0.63
C LEU A 103 -4.65 -3.39 -1.51
N ALA A 104 -3.62 -4.25 -1.43
CA ALA A 104 -3.59 -5.51 -2.17
C ALA A 104 -4.78 -6.39 -1.84
N ARG A 105 -5.07 -6.57 -0.53
CA ARG A 105 -6.25 -7.31 -0.09
C ARG A 105 -7.54 -6.74 -0.68
N HIS A 106 -7.74 -5.43 -0.56
CA HIS A 106 -8.94 -4.78 -1.06
C HIS A 106 -9.10 -4.96 -2.58
N VAL A 107 -8.00 -4.85 -3.33
CA VAL A 107 -7.98 -5.07 -4.78
C VAL A 107 -8.29 -6.52 -5.14
N LEU A 108 -7.72 -7.49 -4.41
CA LEU A 108 -7.96 -8.91 -4.65
C LEU A 108 -9.40 -9.32 -4.31
N ASP A 109 -9.94 -8.81 -3.21
CA ASP A 109 -11.35 -9.04 -2.83
C ASP A 109 -12.31 -8.46 -3.89
N ALA A 110 -12.01 -7.26 -4.41
CA ALA A 110 -12.78 -6.63 -5.48
C ALA A 110 -12.71 -7.41 -6.80
N GLY A 111 -11.56 -8.03 -7.08
CA GLY A 111 -11.33 -8.85 -8.29
C GLY A 111 -11.82 -10.29 -8.20
N TYR A 112 -12.34 -10.71 -7.04
CA TYR A 112 -12.75 -12.09 -6.83
C TYR A 112 -13.85 -12.52 -7.84
N ARG A 113 -13.60 -13.64 -8.53
CA ARG A 113 -14.49 -14.20 -9.59
C ARG A 113 -14.74 -13.28 -10.79
N GLN A 114 -13.85 -12.30 -11.05
CA GLN A 114 -14.00 -11.36 -12.17
C GLN A 114 -12.96 -11.57 -13.28
N LEU A 115 -12.51 -12.80 -13.49
CA LEU A 115 -11.63 -13.12 -14.62
C LEU A 115 -12.38 -12.96 -15.96
N PRO A 116 -11.72 -12.47 -17.03
CA PRO A 116 -10.30 -12.07 -17.13
C PRO A 116 -10.01 -10.63 -16.67
N PHE A 117 -11.02 -9.83 -16.33
CA PHE A 117 -10.90 -8.40 -16.04
C PHE A 117 -10.05 -8.09 -14.79
N SER A 118 -9.97 -9.01 -13.83
CA SER A 118 -9.16 -8.85 -12.61
C SER A 118 -7.69 -9.26 -12.76
N LEU A 119 -7.26 -9.76 -13.93
CA LEU A 119 -5.90 -10.29 -14.13
C LEU A 119 -4.81 -9.25 -13.85
N LEU A 120 -4.95 -8.04 -14.40
CA LEU A 120 -3.99 -6.96 -14.18
C LEU A 120 -3.96 -6.55 -12.70
N ALA A 121 -5.13 -6.44 -12.07
CA ALA A 121 -5.25 -6.11 -10.64
C ALA A 121 -4.56 -7.16 -9.77
N ALA A 122 -4.77 -8.45 -10.05
CA ALA A 122 -4.11 -9.55 -9.34
C ALA A 122 -2.59 -9.51 -9.56
N THR A 123 -2.12 -9.35 -10.80
CA THR A 123 -0.69 -9.29 -11.11
C THR A 123 0.01 -8.15 -10.36
N LEU A 124 -0.58 -6.95 -10.34
CA LEU A 124 -0.03 -5.81 -9.61
C LEU A 124 -0.09 -6.02 -8.09
N SER A 125 -1.16 -6.63 -7.59
CA SER A 125 -1.29 -6.92 -6.16
C SER A 125 -0.23 -7.91 -5.69
N TYR A 126 -0.03 -9.02 -6.38
CA TYR A 126 0.99 -10.02 -5.99
C TYR A 126 2.40 -9.54 -6.30
N GLY A 127 2.67 -9.05 -7.52
CA GLY A 127 4.01 -8.72 -7.99
C GLY A 127 4.57 -7.42 -7.42
N LEU A 128 3.71 -6.50 -6.98
CA LEU A 128 4.15 -5.20 -6.49
C LEU A 128 3.70 -4.95 -5.05
N LEU A 129 2.39 -4.96 -4.77
CA LEU A 129 1.90 -4.55 -3.45
C LEU A 129 2.27 -5.56 -2.36
N ILE A 130 2.04 -6.85 -2.57
CA ILE A 130 2.33 -7.89 -1.56
C ILE A 130 3.84 -8.09 -1.44
N LEU A 131 4.55 -8.26 -2.56
CA LEU A 131 5.97 -8.52 -2.54
C LEU A 131 6.74 -7.38 -1.86
N PHE A 132 6.59 -6.15 -2.32
CA PHE A 132 7.30 -5.01 -1.75
C PHE A 132 6.71 -4.58 -0.41
N GLY A 133 5.40 -4.64 -0.22
CA GLY A 133 4.75 -4.32 1.04
C GLY A 133 5.25 -5.20 2.18
N PHE A 134 5.28 -6.51 1.97
CA PHE A 134 5.82 -7.45 2.95
C PHE A 134 7.32 -7.24 3.17
N TRP A 135 8.10 -7.08 2.10
CA TRP A 135 9.54 -6.87 2.20
C TRP A 135 9.88 -5.60 2.99
N TRP A 136 9.21 -4.48 2.71
CA TRP A 136 9.45 -3.22 3.41
C TRP A 136 8.94 -3.23 4.85
N ALA A 137 7.85 -3.94 5.14
CA ALA A 137 7.39 -4.12 6.51
C ALA A 137 8.38 -4.92 7.37
N CYS A 138 8.95 -6.01 6.82
CA CYS A 138 9.88 -6.88 7.51
C CYS A 138 11.32 -6.34 7.55
N SER A 139 11.76 -5.73 6.45
CA SER A 139 13.14 -5.24 6.27
C SER A 139 13.17 -3.80 5.77
N PRO A 140 12.80 -2.80 6.58
CA PRO A 140 12.70 -1.41 6.15
C PRO A 140 13.99 -0.80 5.56
N PRO A 141 15.22 -1.19 5.97
CA PRO A 141 16.43 -0.67 5.35
C PRO A 141 16.57 -0.97 3.85
N VAL A 142 15.88 -2.03 3.37
CA VAL A 142 15.87 -2.39 1.94
C VAL A 142 15.22 -1.31 1.11
N PHE A 143 14.14 -0.69 1.60
CA PHE A 143 13.48 0.45 0.95
C PHE A 143 14.47 1.57 0.64
N GLY A 144 15.27 1.96 1.64
CA GLY A 144 16.30 3.01 1.46
C GLY A 144 17.29 2.66 0.35
N ARG A 145 17.83 1.42 0.37
CA ARG A 145 18.79 0.95 -0.65
C ARG A 145 18.16 0.92 -2.05
N GLN A 146 16.91 0.50 -2.17
CA GLN A 146 16.18 0.49 -3.44
C GLN A 146 15.92 1.90 -3.94
N CYS A 147 15.49 2.83 -3.07
CA CYS A 147 15.33 4.23 -3.43
C CYS A 147 16.66 4.85 -3.88
N ASP A 148 17.74 4.65 -3.12
CA ASP A 148 19.06 5.17 -3.46
C ASP A 148 19.53 4.62 -4.82
N TRP A 149 19.28 3.35 -5.10
CA TRP A 149 19.62 2.73 -6.39
C TRP A 149 18.79 3.25 -7.56
N VAL A 150 17.48 3.42 -7.39
CA VAL A 150 16.58 3.96 -8.43
C VAL A 150 16.93 5.44 -8.70
N LEU A 151 17.19 6.21 -7.66
CA LEU A 151 17.45 7.65 -7.75
C LEU A 151 18.89 7.99 -8.16
N ALA A 152 19.80 7.00 -8.22
CA ALA A 152 21.21 7.21 -8.51
C ALA A 152 21.46 7.78 -9.91
N THR A 153 20.64 7.44 -10.89
CA THR A 153 20.81 7.91 -12.27
C THR A 153 19.50 8.39 -12.88
N GLU A 154 19.59 9.42 -13.71
CA GLU A 154 18.42 9.99 -14.41
C GLU A 154 17.73 8.94 -15.29
N GLY A 155 18.49 8.08 -15.96
CA GLY A 155 17.94 7.00 -16.78
C GLY A 155 17.07 6.02 -15.98
N ARG A 156 17.52 5.61 -14.78
CA ARG A 156 16.73 4.73 -13.90
C ARG A 156 15.48 5.43 -13.40
N ARG A 157 15.56 6.69 -12.98
CA ARG A 157 14.40 7.47 -12.56
C ARG A 157 13.34 7.57 -13.65
N LYS A 158 13.75 7.92 -14.88
CA LYS A 158 12.86 7.99 -16.02
C LYS A 158 12.25 6.63 -16.37
N PHE A 159 13.06 5.55 -16.30
CA PHE A 159 12.59 4.19 -16.59
C PHE A 159 11.55 3.72 -15.56
N PHE A 160 11.88 3.74 -14.26
CA PHE A 160 10.97 3.25 -13.22
C PHE A 160 9.76 4.16 -13.02
N GLY A 161 9.94 5.46 -13.11
CA GLY A 161 8.83 6.40 -13.05
C GLY A 161 7.92 6.30 -14.27
N GLY A 162 8.50 6.18 -15.48
CA GLY A 162 7.74 5.96 -16.71
C GLY A 162 6.97 4.63 -16.69
N LEU A 163 7.59 3.55 -16.22
CA LEU A 163 6.94 2.27 -16.04
C LEU A 163 5.74 2.38 -15.06
N SER A 164 5.91 3.10 -13.96
CA SER A 164 4.83 3.32 -12.99
C SER A 164 3.66 4.08 -13.63
N PHE A 165 3.92 5.12 -14.42
CA PHE A 165 2.86 5.84 -15.15
C PHE A 165 2.19 4.96 -16.21
N LEU A 166 2.95 4.16 -16.93
CA LEU A 166 2.39 3.24 -17.94
C LEU A 166 1.43 2.23 -17.28
N LEU A 167 1.82 1.67 -16.13
CA LEU A 167 0.96 0.77 -15.36
C LEU A 167 -0.26 1.49 -14.80
N ALA A 168 -0.12 2.76 -14.37
CA ALA A 168 -1.25 3.57 -13.92
C ALA A 168 -2.25 3.80 -15.06
N VAL A 169 -1.78 4.16 -16.26
CA VAL A 169 -2.63 4.30 -17.45
C VAL A 169 -3.32 2.98 -17.80
N ALA A 170 -2.61 1.85 -17.75
CA ALA A 170 -3.20 0.54 -17.98
C ALA A 170 -4.34 0.23 -16.99
N CYS A 171 -4.18 0.60 -15.70
CA CYS A 171 -5.24 0.48 -14.71
C CYS A 171 -6.46 1.35 -15.04
N VAL A 172 -6.24 2.60 -15.45
CA VAL A 172 -7.33 3.51 -15.85
C VAL A 172 -8.06 2.97 -17.08
N VAL A 173 -7.34 2.52 -18.11
CA VAL A 173 -7.93 1.92 -19.30
C VAL A 173 -8.77 0.68 -18.94
N GLN A 174 -8.27 -0.14 -18.04
CA GLN A 174 -8.99 -1.34 -17.60
C GLN A 174 -10.25 -0.98 -16.80
N SER A 175 -10.23 0.11 -15.99
CA SER A 175 -11.42 0.56 -15.27
C SER A 175 -12.54 1.02 -16.21
N PHE A 176 -12.20 1.69 -17.33
CA PHE A 176 -13.19 2.09 -18.35
C PHE A 176 -13.81 0.91 -19.11
N ARG A 177 -13.14 -0.24 -19.16
CA ARG A 177 -13.72 -1.45 -19.75
C ARG A 177 -14.74 -2.15 -18.84
N LEU A 178 -14.82 -1.72 -17.58
CA LEU A 178 -15.72 -2.26 -16.56
C LEU A 178 -16.96 -1.39 -16.36
N THR A 179 -16.93 -0.15 -16.86
CA THR A 179 -18.07 0.78 -16.84
C THR A 179 -18.82 0.74 -18.14
#